data_21fcbcb8fd518daf6aa9dabba533748c
#
_entry.id   21fcbcb8fd518daf6aa9dabba533748c
#
_cell.length_a   1.000
_cell.length_b   1.000
_cell.length_c   1.000
_cell.angle_alpha   90.00
_cell.angle_beta   90.00
_cell.angle_gamma   90.00
#
_symmetry.space_group_name_H-M   'P 1'
#
loop_
_entity.id
_entity.type
_entity.pdbx_description
1 polymer ?
#
loop_
_entity_poly.entity_id
_entity_poly.type
_entity_poly.pdbx_seq_one_letter_code
_entity_poly.pdbx_strand_id
1 'polypeptide(L)'
;MNENVVWLKDVGISDVEKVGGKNASLGEMISGLSSQGVRVPGGFATTAEAFESFLNHSKLKHKINTLLLSLDITDIKKLTDTGALIRQWVEEAPFPEELQNSIVASYELLTEQYGSAATFAVRSSATAEDLPEASFAGQQETYLNVCGIEDILFSIKKVYASLYNDRAISYRAVSYTHLRAHETRIH
;
A
#
# COMPACT_ATOMS: atom_id res chain seq x y z
N MET A 1 0.36 8.44 -19.14
CA MET A 1 -0.90 8.20 -18.44
C MET A 1 -0.55 7.56 -17.12
N ASN A 2 -0.95 8.16 -16.02
CA ASN A 2 -0.72 7.57 -14.69
C ASN A 2 -1.63 6.35 -14.56
N GLU A 3 -1.04 5.18 -14.41
CA GLU A 3 -1.77 3.94 -14.29
C GLU A 3 -2.11 3.69 -12.82
N ASN A 4 -3.37 3.98 -12.44
CA ASN A 4 -3.83 3.86 -11.06
C ASN A 4 -3.89 2.41 -10.57
N VAL A 5 -4.23 1.50 -11.49
CA VAL A 5 -4.43 0.07 -11.22
C VAL A 5 -3.71 -0.74 -12.29
N VAL A 6 -3.08 -1.83 -11.89
CA VAL A 6 -2.44 -2.82 -12.78
C VAL A 6 -2.89 -4.22 -12.43
N TRP A 7 -3.00 -5.08 -13.44
CA TRP A 7 -3.32 -6.48 -13.24
C TRP A 7 -2.10 -7.27 -12.78
N LEU A 8 -2.27 -8.17 -11.82
CA LEU A 8 -1.17 -8.99 -11.30
C LEU A 8 -0.53 -9.88 -12.36
N LYS A 9 -1.28 -10.29 -13.37
CA LYS A 9 -0.76 -11.07 -14.52
C LYS A 9 0.20 -10.28 -15.42
N ASP A 10 0.15 -8.94 -15.35
CA ASP A 10 0.90 -8.04 -16.23
C ASP A 10 2.10 -7.40 -15.52
N VAL A 11 2.41 -7.82 -14.28
CA VAL A 11 3.55 -7.32 -13.49
C VAL A 11 4.49 -8.47 -13.13
N GLY A 12 5.75 -8.12 -12.87
CA GLY A 12 6.80 -9.04 -12.47
C GLY A 12 7.82 -8.39 -11.54
N ILE A 13 8.95 -9.07 -11.35
CA ILE A 13 9.98 -8.63 -10.40
C ILE A 13 10.58 -7.26 -10.76
N SER A 14 10.54 -6.86 -12.02
CA SER A 14 10.95 -5.53 -12.49
C SER A 14 10.04 -4.40 -12.02
N ASP A 15 8.83 -4.72 -11.56
CA ASP A 15 7.80 -3.75 -11.18
C ASP A 15 7.67 -3.55 -9.66
N VAL A 16 8.66 -4.00 -8.86
CA VAL A 16 8.65 -3.88 -7.40
C VAL A 16 8.44 -2.43 -6.94
N GLU A 17 9.08 -1.46 -7.60
CA GLU A 17 8.91 -0.04 -7.26
C GLU A 17 7.50 0.48 -7.54
N LYS A 18 6.78 -0.15 -8.46
CA LYS A 18 5.43 0.23 -8.86
C LYS A 18 4.35 -0.41 -7.99
N VAL A 19 4.51 -1.70 -7.67
CA VAL A 19 3.46 -2.52 -7.05
C VAL A 19 3.85 -3.18 -5.73
N GLY A 20 5.11 -3.07 -5.33
CA GLY A 20 5.67 -3.72 -4.15
C GLY A 20 6.06 -5.19 -4.38
N GLY A 21 6.93 -5.71 -3.51
CA GLY A 21 7.55 -7.03 -3.67
C GLY A 21 6.55 -8.18 -3.71
N LYS A 22 5.53 -8.18 -2.84
CA LYS A 22 4.52 -9.26 -2.80
C LYS A 22 3.70 -9.34 -4.09
N ASN A 23 3.31 -8.20 -4.67
CA ASN A 23 2.55 -8.18 -5.91
C ASN A 23 3.42 -8.56 -7.11
N ALA A 24 4.66 -8.07 -7.16
CA ALA A 24 5.63 -8.44 -8.18
C ALA A 24 5.90 -9.95 -8.18
N SER A 25 6.15 -10.54 -7.00
CA SER A 25 6.36 -11.99 -6.86
C SER A 25 5.12 -12.79 -7.25
N LEU A 26 3.92 -12.30 -6.94
CA LEU A 26 2.67 -12.96 -7.33
C LEU A 26 2.49 -12.93 -8.85
N GLY A 27 2.84 -11.82 -9.49
CA GLY A 27 2.84 -11.71 -10.96
C GLY A 27 3.78 -12.70 -11.62
N GLU A 28 5.01 -12.85 -11.12
CA GLU A 28 5.95 -13.89 -11.59
C GLU A 28 5.38 -15.29 -11.42
N MET A 29 4.74 -15.59 -10.29
CA MET A 29 4.09 -16.89 -10.08
C MET A 29 2.94 -17.12 -11.07
N ILE A 30 2.10 -16.11 -11.34
CA ILE A 30 1.03 -16.21 -12.32
C ILE A 30 1.60 -16.53 -13.70
N SER A 31 2.63 -15.81 -14.13
CA SER A 31 3.26 -15.99 -15.46
C SER A 31 4.02 -17.32 -15.58
N GLY A 32 4.78 -17.69 -14.55
CA GLY A 32 5.66 -18.87 -14.58
C GLY A 32 4.92 -20.20 -14.39
N LEU A 33 3.89 -20.21 -13.52
CA LEU A 33 3.21 -21.46 -13.15
C LEU A 33 1.97 -21.77 -13.97
N SER A 34 1.38 -20.77 -14.63
CA SER A 34 0.18 -20.97 -15.49
C SER A 34 0.44 -21.97 -16.61
N SER A 35 1.64 -21.96 -17.21
CA SER A 35 2.05 -22.91 -18.25
C SER A 35 2.21 -24.34 -17.72
N GLN A 36 2.38 -24.52 -16.40
CA GLN A 36 2.53 -25.81 -15.71
C GLN A 36 1.19 -26.33 -15.16
N GLY A 37 0.06 -25.68 -15.47
CA GLY A 37 -1.26 -26.08 -15.02
C GLY A 37 -1.58 -25.72 -13.57
N VAL A 38 -0.73 -24.94 -12.90
CA VAL A 38 -0.98 -24.46 -11.54
C VAL A 38 -1.87 -23.20 -11.60
N ARG A 39 -3.00 -23.24 -10.91
CA ARG A 39 -3.89 -22.08 -10.78
C ARG A 39 -3.40 -21.15 -9.68
N VAL A 40 -2.88 -19.99 -10.05
CA VAL A 40 -2.58 -18.91 -9.13
C VAL A 40 -3.74 -17.91 -9.19
N PRO A 41 -4.34 -17.52 -8.05
CA PRO A 41 -5.42 -16.54 -8.05
C PRO A 41 -4.97 -15.22 -8.68
N GLY A 42 -5.78 -14.70 -9.61
CA GLY A 42 -5.56 -13.39 -10.22
C GLY A 42 -6.06 -12.26 -9.33
N GLY A 43 -5.87 -11.05 -9.80
CA GLY A 43 -6.29 -9.84 -9.12
C GLY A 43 -5.65 -8.60 -9.72
N PHE A 44 -5.82 -7.48 -9.06
CA PHE A 44 -5.19 -6.22 -9.42
C PHE A 44 -4.50 -5.57 -8.23
N ALA A 45 -3.62 -4.64 -8.50
CA ALA A 45 -2.95 -3.81 -7.51
C ALA A 45 -3.15 -2.33 -7.81
N THR A 46 -3.34 -1.50 -6.78
CA THR A 46 -3.15 -0.06 -6.89
C THR A 46 -1.64 0.23 -6.89
N THR A 47 -1.22 1.18 -7.71
CA THR A 47 0.20 1.51 -7.85
C THR A 47 0.71 2.43 -6.73
N ALA A 48 2.02 2.52 -6.55
CA ALA A 48 2.63 3.50 -5.64
C ALA A 48 2.26 4.94 -6.04
N GLU A 49 2.15 5.22 -7.33
CA GLU A 49 1.73 6.52 -7.85
C GLU A 49 0.26 6.84 -7.52
N ALA A 50 -0.62 5.83 -7.56
CA ALA A 50 -2.01 5.97 -7.13
C ALA A 50 -2.12 6.32 -5.64
N PHE A 51 -1.30 5.71 -4.79
CA PHE A 51 -1.23 6.06 -3.37
C PHE A 51 -0.75 7.50 -3.16
N GLU A 52 0.30 7.93 -3.87
CA GLU A 52 0.78 9.32 -3.84
C GLU A 52 -0.30 10.30 -4.30
N SER A 53 -1.03 9.97 -5.36
CA SER A 53 -2.16 10.77 -5.86
C SER A 53 -3.27 10.90 -4.81
N PHE A 54 -3.60 9.81 -4.13
CA PHE A 54 -4.56 9.79 -3.02
C PHE A 54 -4.14 10.72 -1.88
N LEU A 55 -2.90 10.65 -1.43
CA LEU A 55 -2.39 11.52 -0.37
C LEU A 55 -2.39 13.00 -0.77
N ASN A 56 -2.07 13.31 -2.03
CA ASN A 56 -2.03 14.68 -2.54
C ASN A 56 -3.43 15.27 -2.74
N HIS A 57 -4.39 14.48 -3.23
CA HIS A 57 -5.77 14.91 -3.50
C HIS A 57 -6.43 15.53 -2.26
N SER A 58 -6.27 14.89 -1.11
CA SER A 58 -6.84 15.35 0.16
C SER A 58 -5.87 16.24 0.98
N LYS A 59 -4.76 16.69 0.39
CA LYS A 59 -3.67 17.44 1.06
C LYS A 59 -3.09 16.71 2.28
N LEU A 60 -3.32 15.40 2.38
CA LEU A 60 -2.86 14.57 3.50
C LEU A 60 -1.35 14.49 3.55
N LYS A 61 -0.67 14.42 2.43
CA LYS A 61 0.79 14.32 2.37
C LYS A 61 1.47 15.45 3.16
N HIS A 62 1.05 16.70 2.92
CA HIS A 62 1.60 17.84 3.64
C HIS A 62 1.23 17.81 5.13
N LYS A 63 -0.03 17.52 5.45
CA LYS A 63 -0.54 17.45 6.82
C LYS A 63 0.18 16.38 7.65
N ILE A 64 0.36 15.20 7.08
CA ILE A 64 1.08 14.07 7.70
C ILE A 64 2.55 14.42 7.91
N ASN A 65 3.23 14.93 6.88
CA ASN A 65 4.63 15.29 6.97
C ASN A 65 4.88 16.35 8.06
N THR A 66 4.04 17.38 8.14
CA THR A 66 4.16 18.43 9.18
C THR A 66 4.04 17.81 10.57
N LEU A 67 3.09 16.89 10.77
CA LEU A 67 2.88 16.24 12.06
C LEU A 67 4.07 15.33 12.43
N LEU A 68 4.57 14.54 11.47
CA LEU A 68 5.70 13.63 11.68
C LEU A 68 7.03 14.36 11.93
N LEU A 69 7.25 15.53 11.33
CA LEU A 69 8.46 16.33 11.55
C LEU A 69 8.57 16.87 12.98
N SER A 70 7.44 17.09 13.65
CA SER A 70 7.39 17.56 15.05
C SER A 70 7.32 16.44 16.08
N LEU A 71 7.28 15.17 15.63
CA LEU A 71 7.09 14.03 16.49
C LEU A 71 8.40 13.58 17.14
N ASP A 72 8.40 13.51 18.46
CA ASP A 72 9.43 12.80 19.24
C ASP A 72 9.05 11.30 19.29
N ILE A 73 9.76 10.48 18.52
CA ILE A 73 9.51 9.04 18.44
C ILE A 73 9.90 8.27 19.71
N THR A 74 10.62 8.89 20.65
CA THR A 74 10.96 8.28 21.93
C THR A 74 9.80 8.38 22.93
N ASP A 75 8.86 9.30 22.71
CA ASP A 75 7.61 9.40 23.46
C ASP A 75 6.58 8.44 22.87
N ILE A 76 6.51 7.23 23.42
CA ILE A 76 5.66 6.14 22.94
C ILE A 76 4.19 6.57 22.86
N LYS A 77 3.72 7.33 23.84
CA LYS A 77 2.32 7.77 23.86
C LYS A 77 2.03 8.73 22.71
N LYS A 78 2.89 9.72 22.49
CA LYS A 78 2.73 10.65 21.35
C LYS A 78 2.84 9.92 20.02
N LEU A 79 3.74 8.94 19.90
CA LEU A 79 3.88 8.12 18.71
C LEU A 79 2.56 7.39 18.39
N THR A 80 1.98 6.71 19.39
CA THR A 80 0.72 5.96 19.24
C THR A 80 -0.45 6.88 18.91
N ASP A 81 -0.59 8.00 19.62
CA ASP A 81 -1.65 8.98 19.40
C ASP A 81 -1.53 9.60 17.98
N THR A 82 -0.31 9.95 17.58
CA THR A 82 -0.01 10.50 16.24
C THR A 82 -0.31 9.48 15.15
N GLY A 83 0.13 8.24 15.31
CA GLY A 83 -0.15 7.17 14.36
C GLY A 83 -1.64 6.91 14.20
N ALA A 84 -2.40 6.87 15.32
CA ALA A 84 -3.85 6.71 15.29
C ALA A 84 -4.55 7.87 14.54
N LEU A 85 -4.13 9.11 14.79
CA LEU A 85 -4.67 10.29 14.13
C LEU A 85 -4.41 10.26 12.61
N ILE A 86 -3.21 9.89 12.18
CA ILE A 86 -2.88 9.79 10.76
C ILE A 86 -3.71 8.70 10.09
N ARG A 87 -3.84 7.53 10.70
CA ARG A 87 -4.66 6.42 10.17
C ARG A 87 -6.11 6.84 10.01
N GLN A 88 -6.68 7.53 10.99
CA GLN A 88 -8.03 8.08 10.90
C GLN A 88 -8.17 9.02 9.70
N TRP A 89 -7.24 9.96 9.49
CA TRP A 89 -7.29 10.86 8.34
C TRP A 89 -7.25 10.13 7.00
N VAL A 90 -6.45 9.05 6.90
CA VAL A 90 -6.36 8.24 5.68
C VAL A 90 -7.67 7.48 5.44
N GLU A 91 -8.26 6.89 6.47
CA GLU A 91 -9.50 6.13 6.36
C GLU A 91 -10.71 7.03 6.00
N GLU A 92 -10.76 8.26 6.51
CA GLU A 92 -11.84 9.23 6.26
C GLU A 92 -11.68 9.96 4.92
N ALA A 93 -10.48 10.02 4.36
CA ALA A 93 -10.23 10.77 3.12
C ALA A 93 -10.99 10.17 1.93
N PRO A 94 -11.55 11.01 1.03
CA PRO A 94 -12.14 10.54 -0.21
C PRO A 94 -11.06 10.07 -1.19
N PHE A 95 -11.35 9.05 -1.98
CA PHE A 95 -10.51 8.72 -3.13
C PHE A 95 -10.59 9.81 -4.21
N PRO A 96 -9.50 10.07 -4.97
CA PRO A 96 -9.60 10.73 -6.25
C PRO A 96 -10.59 9.98 -7.16
N GLU A 97 -11.43 10.70 -7.88
CA GLU A 97 -12.48 10.10 -8.72
C GLU A 97 -11.90 9.09 -9.72
N GLU A 98 -10.80 9.43 -10.39
CA GLU A 98 -10.13 8.56 -11.36
C GLU A 98 -9.62 7.26 -10.71
N LEU A 99 -9.07 7.32 -9.50
CA LEU A 99 -8.62 6.15 -8.77
C LEU A 99 -9.80 5.28 -8.35
N GLN A 100 -10.85 5.87 -7.81
CA GLN A 100 -12.05 5.14 -7.42
C GLN A 100 -12.68 4.44 -8.61
N ASN A 101 -12.84 5.12 -9.74
CA ASN A 101 -13.40 4.55 -10.97
C ASN A 101 -12.54 3.39 -11.49
N SER A 102 -11.21 3.50 -11.42
CA SER A 102 -10.29 2.43 -11.82
C SER A 102 -10.42 1.20 -10.92
N ILE A 103 -10.59 1.38 -9.61
CA ILE A 103 -10.82 0.27 -8.67
C ILE A 103 -12.16 -0.39 -8.93
N VAL A 104 -13.24 0.40 -9.10
CA VAL A 104 -14.60 -0.11 -9.38
C VAL A 104 -14.61 -0.95 -10.64
N ALA A 105 -14.08 -0.41 -11.75
CA ALA A 105 -14.02 -1.13 -13.03
C ALA A 105 -13.23 -2.44 -12.94
N SER A 106 -12.10 -2.43 -12.20
CA SER A 106 -11.30 -3.64 -11.99
C SER A 106 -12.01 -4.68 -11.12
N TYR A 107 -12.75 -4.24 -10.11
CA TYR A 107 -13.58 -5.10 -9.27
C TYR A 107 -14.72 -5.74 -10.07
N GLU A 108 -15.39 -4.97 -10.92
CA GLU A 108 -16.45 -5.49 -11.78
C GLU A 108 -15.94 -6.62 -12.71
N LEU A 109 -14.79 -6.42 -13.34
CA LEU A 109 -14.14 -7.44 -14.16
C LEU A 109 -13.77 -8.71 -13.35
N LEU A 110 -13.33 -8.56 -12.10
CA LEU A 110 -13.08 -9.71 -11.23
C LEU A 110 -14.37 -10.45 -10.87
N THR A 111 -15.45 -9.72 -10.58
CA THR A 111 -16.75 -10.35 -10.28
C THR A 111 -17.39 -11.02 -11.49
N GLU A 112 -17.16 -10.50 -12.69
CA GLU A 112 -17.54 -11.20 -13.94
C GLU A 112 -16.76 -12.52 -14.10
N GLN A 113 -15.46 -12.51 -13.75
CA GLN A 113 -14.61 -13.69 -13.90
C GLN A 113 -14.86 -14.77 -12.84
N TYR A 114 -15.05 -14.38 -11.57
CA TYR A 114 -15.13 -15.31 -10.42
C TYR A 114 -16.54 -15.49 -9.85
N GLY A 115 -17.49 -14.70 -10.31
CA GLY A 115 -18.88 -14.70 -9.85
C GLY A 115 -19.16 -13.61 -8.80
N SER A 116 -20.42 -13.17 -8.71
CA SER A 116 -20.84 -12.08 -7.83
C SER A 116 -20.73 -12.39 -6.33
N ALA A 117 -20.65 -13.68 -5.97
CA ALA A 117 -20.46 -14.13 -4.60
C ALA A 117 -18.97 -14.34 -4.23
N ALA A 118 -18.04 -14.00 -5.14
CA ALA A 118 -16.62 -14.13 -4.89
C ALA A 118 -16.18 -13.25 -3.72
N THR A 119 -15.30 -13.78 -2.89
CA THR A 119 -14.64 -13.03 -1.82
C THR A 119 -13.16 -12.83 -2.16
N PHE A 120 -12.61 -11.73 -1.70
CA PHE A 120 -11.26 -11.31 -2.04
C PHE A 120 -10.40 -11.14 -0.78
N ALA A 121 -9.10 -11.26 -0.97
CA ALA A 121 -8.10 -10.84 0.01
C ALA A 121 -7.56 -9.47 -0.42
N VAL A 122 -7.70 -8.47 0.44
CA VAL A 122 -7.10 -7.13 0.26
C VAL A 122 -5.90 -7.03 1.17
N ARG A 123 -4.72 -6.85 0.58
CA ARG A 123 -3.45 -6.84 1.34
C ARG A 123 -2.52 -5.73 0.87
N SER A 124 -1.61 -5.33 1.75
CA SER A 124 -0.53 -4.43 1.39
C SER A 124 0.58 -5.14 0.59
N SER A 125 1.29 -4.36 -0.19
CA SER A 125 2.53 -4.75 -0.85
C SER A 125 3.42 -3.51 -0.92
N ALA A 126 4.32 -3.37 0.07
CA ALA A 126 5.18 -2.19 0.12
C ALA A 126 6.35 -2.31 -0.84
N THR A 127 6.78 -1.17 -1.40
CA THR A 127 7.92 -1.08 -2.29
C THR A 127 9.26 -1.27 -1.56
N ALA A 128 9.29 -1.01 -0.25
CA ALA A 128 10.48 -1.10 0.60
C ALA A 128 10.49 -2.34 1.51
N GLU A 129 9.57 -3.30 1.33
CA GLU A 129 9.40 -4.44 2.23
C GLU A 129 10.56 -5.43 2.19
N ASP A 130 11.20 -5.56 1.03
CA ASP A 130 12.25 -6.55 0.77
C ASP A 130 13.67 -5.96 0.82
N LEU A 131 13.83 -4.73 1.30
CA LEU A 131 15.17 -4.18 1.51
C LEU A 131 15.84 -4.90 2.69
N PRO A 132 17.12 -5.35 2.57
CA PRO A 132 17.83 -6.09 3.61
C PRO A 132 17.88 -5.38 4.97
N GLU A 133 17.76 -4.06 4.97
CA GLU A 133 17.80 -3.20 6.15
C GLU A 133 16.40 -2.83 6.66
N ALA A 134 15.32 -3.20 5.94
CA ALA A 134 13.95 -2.82 6.22
C ALA A 134 13.06 -4.05 6.42
N SER A 135 13.24 -4.75 7.55
CA SER A 135 12.36 -5.88 7.87
C SER A 135 10.97 -5.39 8.32
N PHE A 136 10.10 -5.12 7.35
CA PHE A 136 8.65 -4.90 7.59
C PHE A 136 7.85 -6.21 7.60
N ALA A 137 8.52 -7.34 7.69
CA ALA A 137 7.89 -8.65 7.69
C ALA A 137 6.83 -8.76 8.80
N GLY A 138 5.60 -9.11 8.42
CA GLY A 138 4.49 -9.34 9.35
C GLY A 138 3.81 -8.09 9.92
N GLN A 139 4.11 -6.87 9.43
CA GLN A 139 3.53 -5.62 9.93
C GLN A 139 2.39 -5.07 9.05
N GLN A 140 2.07 -5.76 7.99
CA GLN A 140 1.13 -5.28 6.99
C GLN A 140 -0.18 -6.05 7.08
N GLU A 141 -1.27 -5.31 7.04
CA GLU A 141 -2.59 -5.88 7.24
C GLU A 141 -3.09 -6.60 5.99
N THR A 142 -3.78 -7.71 6.22
CA THR A 142 -4.50 -8.47 5.20
C THR A 142 -5.93 -8.65 5.66
N TYR A 143 -6.86 -8.20 4.85
CA TYR A 143 -8.30 -8.36 5.06
C TYR A 143 -8.78 -9.51 4.17
N LEU A 144 -9.29 -10.56 4.79
CA LEU A 144 -9.78 -11.77 4.11
C LEU A 144 -11.30 -11.73 4.00
N ASN A 145 -11.83 -12.49 3.02
CA ASN A 145 -13.27 -12.65 2.80
C ASN A 145 -14.01 -11.32 2.55
N VAL A 146 -13.32 -10.35 1.93
CA VAL A 146 -13.92 -9.06 1.57
C VAL A 146 -14.86 -9.26 0.39
N CYS A 147 -16.09 -8.78 0.50
CA CYS A 147 -17.11 -8.92 -0.53
C CYS A 147 -17.85 -7.60 -0.73
N GLY A 148 -18.10 -7.24 -1.98
CA GLY A 148 -18.76 -5.99 -2.31
C GLY A 148 -17.79 -4.81 -2.46
N ILE A 149 -18.14 -3.88 -3.37
CA ILE A 149 -17.25 -2.77 -3.74
C ILE A 149 -16.98 -1.81 -2.57
N GLU A 150 -17.98 -1.56 -1.72
CA GLU A 150 -17.82 -0.68 -0.57
C GLU A 150 -16.80 -1.23 0.43
N ASP A 151 -16.85 -2.54 0.72
CA ASP A 151 -15.91 -3.21 1.61
C ASP A 151 -14.50 -3.29 0.99
N ILE A 152 -14.41 -3.45 -0.33
CA ILE A 152 -13.12 -3.39 -1.07
C ILE A 152 -12.50 -2.00 -0.92
N LEU A 153 -13.24 -0.93 -1.22
CA LEU A 153 -12.77 0.44 -1.09
C LEU A 153 -12.34 0.76 0.34
N PHE A 154 -13.14 0.35 1.32
CA PHE A 154 -12.81 0.54 2.73
C PHE A 154 -11.55 -0.23 3.14
N SER A 155 -11.41 -1.48 2.71
CA SER A 155 -10.23 -2.29 2.99
C SER A 155 -8.96 -1.72 2.36
N ILE A 156 -9.03 -1.17 1.15
CA ILE A 156 -7.89 -0.48 0.52
C ILE A 156 -7.45 0.72 1.37
N LYS A 157 -8.38 1.55 1.86
CA LYS A 157 -8.04 2.66 2.77
C LYS A 157 -7.39 2.18 4.07
N LYS A 158 -7.88 1.09 4.65
CA LYS A 158 -7.25 0.49 5.84
C LYS A 158 -5.83 -0.02 5.54
N VAL A 159 -5.62 -0.63 4.39
CA VAL A 159 -4.27 -1.01 3.94
C VAL A 159 -3.38 0.21 3.79
N TYR A 160 -3.85 1.31 3.19
CA TYR A 160 -3.12 2.56 3.11
C TYR A 160 -2.81 3.14 4.51
N ALA A 161 -3.79 3.11 5.41
CA ALA A 161 -3.63 3.56 6.79
C ALA A 161 -2.58 2.73 7.56
N SER A 162 -2.50 1.42 7.30
CA SER A 162 -1.53 0.53 7.97
C SER A 162 -0.06 0.92 7.74
N LEU A 163 0.22 1.68 6.67
CA LEU A 163 1.55 2.26 6.44
C LEU A 163 1.96 3.30 7.49
N TYR A 164 1.04 3.72 8.34
CA TYR A 164 1.24 4.67 9.44
C TYR A 164 1.01 4.02 10.82
N ASN A 165 1.32 2.74 10.96
CA ASN A 165 1.40 2.11 12.28
C ASN A 165 2.67 2.61 13.02
N ASP A 166 2.69 2.44 14.33
CA ASP A 166 3.75 2.96 15.21
C ASP A 166 5.15 2.50 14.79
N ARG A 167 5.28 1.23 14.41
CA ARG A 167 6.56 0.67 13.95
C ARG A 167 7.01 1.27 12.61
N ALA A 168 6.09 1.43 11.65
CA ALA A 168 6.41 2.01 10.36
C ALA A 168 6.80 3.49 10.48
N ILE A 169 6.18 4.24 11.40
CA ILE A 169 6.54 5.62 11.70
C ILE A 169 7.94 5.67 12.34
N SER A 170 8.19 4.86 13.37
CA SER A 170 9.48 4.80 14.07
C SER A 170 10.62 4.44 13.11
N TYR A 171 10.41 3.43 12.27
CA TYR A 171 11.41 2.99 11.31
C TYR A 171 11.78 4.09 10.30
N ARG A 172 10.78 4.74 9.72
CA ARG A 172 11.02 5.85 8.77
C ARG A 172 11.80 7.00 9.43
N ALA A 173 11.45 7.35 10.65
CA ALA A 173 12.16 8.41 11.39
C ALA A 173 13.64 8.05 11.62
N VAL A 174 13.95 6.80 11.98
CA VAL A 174 15.34 6.32 12.13
C VAL A 174 16.08 6.35 10.79
N SER A 175 15.47 5.90 9.70
CA SER A 175 16.07 5.92 8.37
C SER A 175 16.36 7.35 7.89
N TYR A 176 15.49 8.31 8.15
CA TYR A 176 15.72 9.73 7.84
C TYR A 176 16.85 10.36 8.68
N THR A 177 17.02 9.95 9.93
CA THR A 177 18.14 10.42 10.77
C THR A 177 19.47 9.88 10.27
N HIS A 178 19.54 8.64 9.80
CA HIS A 178 20.74 8.07 9.20
C HIS A 178 21.11 8.77 7.87
N LEU A 179 20.15 9.07 7.01
CA LEU A 179 20.39 9.82 5.76
C LEU A 179 20.91 11.24 6.06
N ARG A 180 20.34 11.98 7.01
CA ARG A 180 20.86 13.28 7.43
C ARG A 180 22.27 13.20 8.03
N ALA A 181 22.59 12.14 8.76
CA ALA A 181 23.94 11.96 9.30
C ALA A 181 24.99 11.68 8.21
N HIS A 182 24.58 11.12 7.07
CA HIS A 182 25.45 10.94 5.91
C HIS A 182 25.62 12.23 5.09
N GLU A 183 24.59 13.05 4.97
CA GLU A 183 24.67 14.35 4.27
C GLU A 183 25.51 15.39 5.00
N THR A 184 25.68 15.30 6.33
CA THR A 184 26.52 16.21 7.13
C THR A 184 27.99 15.80 7.18
N ARG A 185 28.41 14.76 6.47
CA ARG A 185 29.82 14.27 6.43
C ARG A 185 30.57 14.57 5.11
N ILE A 186 30.24 15.68 4.47
CA ILE A 186 31.04 16.21 3.37
C ILE A 186 31.69 17.52 3.84
N HIS A 187 32.87 17.39 4.41
CA HIS A 187 33.86 18.44 4.49
C HIS A 187 35.19 17.92 3.94
#